data_3957c795f6d20123127dc519f28f6a02
#
_entry.id   3957c795f6d20123127dc519f28f6a02
#
_cell.length_a   1.000
_cell.length_b   1.000
_cell.length_c   1.000
_cell.angle_alpha   90.00
_cell.angle_beta   90.00
_cell.angle_gamma   90.00
#
_symmetry.space_group_name_H-M   'P 1'
#
loop_
_entity.id
_entity.type
_entity.pdbx_description
1 polymer ?
#
loop_
_entity_poly.entity_id
_entity_poly.type
_entity_poly.pdbx_seq_one_letter_code
_entity_poly.pdbx_strand_id
1 'polypeptide(L)'
;MSDPLAFPMYAVNRRDNDALWLAVQKLLVARGVPVGNLTPVLPEEALVAHWQNPQLILSQTCGYPLVTQLLDVQVVGCFHYTAPGCENIYYRSVLVVREEDKQQTFADFRGRAVVCNSTDSQSGYNVLMKMVTPLAINGRFFSRVVLSGSHRQSLHDVKHGAGDIAAIDCVTWALLQRHDPTLLDGLAIIDQSPLAPGLPLITAGETSADMLAVLREALHTLVSAAEYREVCAALLIGGFSEVTRQPYSQLLDWRKAAQTAGFTRL
;
A
#
# COMPACT_ATOMS: atom_id res chain seq x y z
N MET A 1 -3.21 -0.93 -24.32
CA MET A 1 -3.81 0.21 -23.58
C MET A 1 -4.05 -0.29 -22.17
N SER A 2 -3.57 0.42 -21.16
CA SER A 2 -3.80 0.01 -19.77
C SER A 2 -5.27 0.18 -19.41
N ASP A 3 -5.78 -0.70 -18.53
CA ASP A 3 -7.14 -0.63 -18.02
C ASP A 3 -7.30 0.67 -17.17
N PRO A 4 -8.27 1.56 -17.47
CA PRO A 4 -8.44 2.81 -16.73
C PRO A 4 -9.03 2.63 -15.32
N LEU A 5 -9.38 1.39 -14.93
CA LEU A 5 -9.91 1.03 -13.61
C LEU A 5 -9.14 -0.17 -13.05
N ALA A 6 -8.40 0.01 -11.95
CA ALA A 6 -7.65 -1.09 -11.33
C ALA A 6 -7.39 -0.90 -9.83
N PHE A 7 -7.34 -2.01 -9.08
CA PHE A 7 -6.99 -2.05 -7.66
C PHE A 7 -5.77 -2.97 -7.44
N PRO A 8 -4.56 -2.57 -7.86
CA PRO A 8 -3.39 -3.45 -7.88
C PRO A 8 -2.75 -3.69 -6.52
N MET A 9 -3.05 -2.86 -5.51
CA MET A 9 -2.24 -2.81 -4.29
C MET A 9 -2.50 -3.96 -3.32
N TYR A 10 -3.77 -4.40 -3.17
CA TYR A 10 -4.16 -5.47 -2.26
C TYR A 10 -4.73 -6.70 -2.99
N ALA A 11 -4.21 -6.98 -4.18
CA ALA A 11 -4.62 -8.14 -5.00
C ALA A 11 -4.02 -9.47 -4.48
N VAL A 12 -4.10 -9.71 -3.17
CA VAL A 12 -3.64 -10.96 -2.52
C VAL A 12 -4.48 -12.15 -2.95
N ASN A 13 -5.80 -11.97 -3.02
CA ASN A 13 -6.74 -12.94 -3.58
C ASN A 13 -7.40 -12.34 -4.83
N ARG A 14 -7.20 -12.99 -5.97
CA ARG A 14 -7.71 -12.50 -7.25
C ARG A 14 -9.23 -12.40 -7.27
N ARG A 15 -9.94 -13.42 -6.75
CA ARG A 15 -11.41 -13.44 -6.73
C ARG A 15 -11.99 -12.24 -5.98
N ASP A 16 -11.43 -11.93 -4.82
CA ASP A 16 -11.90 -10.81 -3.99
C ASP A 16 -11.59 -9.46 -4.65
N ASN A 17 -10.41 -9.35 -5.28
CA ASN A 17 -10.03 -8.15 -6.03
C ASN A 17 -10.92 -7.95 -7.27
N ASP A 18 -11.23 -9.01 -8.02
CA ASP A 18 -12.13 -8.96 -9.17
C ASP A 18 -13.56 -8.59 -8.72
N ALA A 19 -14.02 -9.08 -7.55
CA ALA A 19 -15.32 -8.72 -6.98
C ALA A 19 -15.41 -7.23 -6.63
N LEU A 20 -14.36 -6.65 -6.03
CA LEU A 20 -14.27 -5.22 -5.78
C LEU A 20 -14.33 -4.42 -7.09
N TRP A 21 -13.54 -4.84 -8.07
CA TRP A 21 -13.48 -4.20 -9.38
C TRP A 21 -14.88 -4.17 -10.04
N LEU A 22 -15.58 -5.31 -10.07
CA LEU A 22 -16.94 -5.43 -10.63
C LEU A 22 -17.96 -4.59 -9.87
N ALA A 23 -17.87 -4.54 -8.53
CA ALA A 23 -18.75 -3.70 -7.72
C ALA A 23 -18.56 -2.20 -8.05
N VAL A 24 -17.32 -1.74 -8.14
CA VAL A 24 -17.01 -0.36 -8.50
C VAL A 24 -17.44 -0.06 -9.93
N GLN A 25 -17.15 -0.92 -10.89
CA GLN A 25 -17.62 -0.79 -12.28
C GLN A 25 -19.14 -0.60 -12.35
N LYS A 26 -19.90 -1.48 -11.68
CA LYS A 26 -21.38 -1.41 -11.64
C LYS A 26 -21.86 -0.05 -11.10
N LEU A 27 -21.23 0.44 -10.02
CA LEU A 27 -21.57 1.73 -9.42
C LEU A 27 -21.25 2.90 -10.34
N LEU A 28 -20.13 2.86 -11.06
CA LEU A 28 -19.70 3.88 -12.00
C LEU A 28 -20.60 3.92 -13.25
N VAL A 29 -20.89 2.74 -13.83
CA VAL A 29 -21.81 2.63 -14.99
C VAL A 29 -23.21 3.14 -14.64
N ALA A 30 -23.73 2.82 -13.45
CA ALA A 30 -25.03 3.32 -12.98
C ALA A 30 -25.07 4.85 -12.84
N ARG A 31 -23.93 5.51 -12.75
CA ARG A 31 -23.76 6.98 -12.69
C ARG A 31 -23.33 7.61 -14.01
N GLY A 32 -23.37 6.84 -15.10
CA GLY A 32 -23.07 7.33 -16.45
C GLY A 32 -21.57 7.45 -16.76
N VAL A 33 -20.67 6.88 -15.94
CA VAL A 33 -19.24 6.86 -16.24
C VAL A 33 -18.96 5.80 -17.31
N PRO A 34 -18.29 6.13 -18.42
CA PRO A 34 -18.07 5.21 -19.54
C PRO A 34 -16.92 4.21 -19.24
N VAL A 35 -17.12 3.34 -18.26
CA VAL A 35 -16.14 2.28 -17.94
C VAL A 35 -16.18 1.14 -18.98
N GLY A 36 -17.22 1.09 -19.80
CA GLY A 36 -17.37 0.11 -20.89
C GLY A 36 -17.56 -1.33 -20.39
N ASN A 37 -17.32 -2.29 -21.31
CA ASN A 37 -17.35 -3.73 -21.02
C ASN A 37 -15.96 -4.25 -20.62
N LEU A 38 -15.25 -3.51 -19.79
CA LEU A 38 -13.94 -3.91 -19.30
C LEU A 38 -14.06 -5.15 -18.40
N THR A 39 -13.02 -5.92 -18.35
CA THR A 39 -12.90 -7.07 -17.44
C THR A 39 -11.84 -6.77 -16.36
N PRO A 40 -11.95 -7.34 -15.16
CA PRO A 40 -10.93 -7.14 -14.14
C PRO A 40 -9.55 -7.59 -14.62
N VAL A 41 -8.63 -6.66 -14.79
CA VAL A 41 -7.24 -6.91 -15.17
C VAL A 41 -6.33 -6.13 -14.23
N LEU A 42 -5.28 -6.77 -13.76
CA LEU A 42 -4.19 -6.06 -13.10
C LEU A 42 -3.28 -5.47 -14.18
N PRO A 43 -2.72 -4.25 -13.95
CA PRO A 43 -1.80 -3.65 -14.90
C PRO A 43 -0.61 -4.58 -15.18
N GLU A 44 -0.38 -4.90 -16.45
CA GLU A 44 0.80 -5.66 -16.91
C GLU A 44 2.04 -4.76 -17.03
N GLU A 45 1.82 -3.46 -17.19
CA GLU A 45 2.86 -2.45 -17.25
C GLU A 45 3.36 -2.05 -15.86
N ALA A 46 4.48 -1.33 -15.81
CA ALA A 46 4.95 -0.73 -14.58
C ALA A 46 3.86 0.15 -13.94
N LEU A 47 3.58 -0.04 -12.66
CA LEU A 47 2.48 0.63 -11.94
C LEU A 47 2.50 2.17 -12.10
N VAL A 48 3.68 2.77 -12.15
CA VAL A 48 3.81 4.22 -12.36
C VAL A 48 3.22 4.66 -13.70
N ALA A 49 3.50 3.92 -14.78
CA ALA A 49 2.94 4.22 -16.10
C ALA A 49 1.42 4.07 -16.13
N HIS A 50 0.89 3.03 -15.45
CA HIS A 50 -0.56 2.87 -15.27
C HIS A 50 -1.17 4.08 -14.53
N TRP A 51 -0.59 4.50 -13.41
CA TRP A 51 -1.10 5.61 -12.61
C TRP A 51 -0.98 6.97 -13.31
N GLN A 52 -0.04 7.14 -14.24
CA GLN A 52 0.14 8.34 -15.06
C GLN A 52 -0.71 8.36 -16.33
N ASN A 53 -1.53 7.33 -16.55
CA ASN A 53 -2.41 7.28 -17.73
C ASN A 53 -3.40 8.46 -17.72
N PRO A 54 -3.43 9.31 -18.75
CA PRO A 54 -4.36 10.44 -18.82
C PRO A 54 -5.84 10.02 -18.91
N GLN A 55 -6.12 8.75 -19.18
CA GLN A 55 -7.46 8.17 -19.20
C GLN A 55 -7.79 7.40 -17.92
N LEU A 56 -6.98 7.52 -16.87
CA LEU A 56 -7.20 6.82 -15.60
C LEU A 56 -8.53 7.29 -14.99
N ILE A 57 -9.48 6.38 -14.86
CA ILE A 57 -10.75 6.64 -14.19
C ILE A 57 -10.57 6.54 -12.68
N LEU A 58 -10.05 5.40 -12.21
CA LEU A 58 -9.82 5.17 -10.78
C LEU A 58 -8.79 4.06 -10.58
N SER A 59 -7.81 4.31 -9.72
CA SER A 59 -6.88 3.29 -9.26
C SER A 59 -6.44 3.55 -7.82
N GLN A 60 -5.90 2.51 -7.18
CA GLN A 60 -5.25 2.65 -5.88
C GLN A 60 -3.73 2.67 -6.06
N THR A 61 -3.04 3.60 -5.40
CA THR A 61 -1.58 3.72 -5.43
C THR A 61 -0.97 3.71 -4.03
N CYS A 62 0.36 3.63 -3.97
CA CYS A 62 1.11 3.82 -2.74
C CYS A 62 1.27 5.32 -2.43
N GLY A 63 1.28 5.70 -1.15
CA GLY A 63 1.39 7.09 -0.74
C GLY A 63 2.72 7.75 -1.13
N TYR A 64 3.83 7.01 -1.15
CA TYR A 64 5.14 7.57 -1.48
C TYR A 64 5.28 7.91 -2.98
N PRO A 65 4.91 7.06 -3.95
CA PRO A 65 4.78 7.46 -5.35
C PRO A 65 3.84 8.66 -5.56
N LEU A 66 2.73 8.75 -4.82
CA LEU A 66 1.82 9.90 -4.93
C LEU A 66 2.55 11.23 -4.74
N VAL A 67 3.46 11.32 -3.77
CA VAL A 67 4.15 12.57 -3.42
C VAL A 67 5.49 12.77 -4.14
N THR A 68 6.00 11.75 -4.83
CA THR A 68 7.31 11.81 -5.49
C THR A 68 7.26 11.69 -7.01
N GLN A 69 6.26 11.00 -7.57
CA GLN A 69 6.23 10.65 -8.99
C GLN A 69 4.90 10.98 -9.67
N LEU A 70 3.79 11.11 -8.91
CA LEU A 70 2.44 11.28 -9.42
C LEU A 70 1.90 12.67 -9.07
N LEU A 71 2.64 13.72 -9.45
CA LEU A 71 2.33 15.09 -9.04
C LEU A 71 1.04 15.63 -9.67
N ASP A 72 0.69 15.16 -10.86
CA ASP A 72 -0.43 15.67 -11.66
C ASP A 72 -1.75 14.92 -11.42
N VAL A 73 -1.74 13.71 -10.81
CA VAL A 73 -2.98 12.98 -10.55
C VAL A 73 -3.80 13.63 -9.43
N GLN A 74 -5.12 13.45 -9.47
CA GLN A 74 -6.01 13.91 -8.41
C GLN A 74 -6.28 12.79 -7.39
N VAL A 75 -6.39 13.16 -6.11
CA VAL A 75 -6.76 12.24 -5.05
C VAL A 75 -8.28 12.21 -4.91
N VAL A 76 -8.85 11.03 -5.09
CA VAL A 76 -10.29 10.77 -4.90
C VAL A 76 -10.61 10.63 -3.42
N GLY A 77 -9.81 9.83 -2.72
CA GLY A 77 -9.99 9.55 -1.30
C GLY A 77 -9.10 8.41 -0.81
N CYS A 78 -9.46 7.83 0.32
CA CYS A 78 -8.76 6.70 0.93
C CYS A 78 -9.76 5.75 1.58
N PHE A 79 -9.58 4.43 1.40
CA PHE A 79 -10.34 3.44 2.17
C PHE A 79 -9.85 3.36 3.61
N HIS A 80 -10.78 3.11 4.52
CA HIS A 80 -10.46 2.69 5.89
C HIS A 80 -10.39 1.17 5.92
N TYR A 81 -9.28 0.64 6.37
CA TYR A 81 -9.13 -0.82 6.51
C TYR A 81 -9.33 -1.25 7.96
N THR A 82 -9.90 -2.45 8.14
CA THR A 82 -10.18 -3.03 9.45
C THR A 82 -9.07 -3.98 9.93
N ALA A 83 -7.97 -4.06 9.21
CA ALA A 83 -6.81 -4.84 9.62
C ALA A 83 -6.21 -4.28 10.93
N PRO A 84 -5.69 -5.14 11.84
CA PRO A 84 -4.92 -4.69 12.99
C PRO A 84 -3.77 -3.77 12.57
N GLY A 85 -3.65 -2.61 13.19
CA GLY A 85 -2.68 -1.58 12.82
C GLY A 85 -3.23 -0.47 11.91
N CYS A 86 -4.49 -0.55 11.48
CA CYS A 86 -5.18 0.52 10.77
C CYS A 86 -5.99 1.41 11.73
N GLU A 87 -5.99 2.71 11.47
CA GLU A 87 -6.74 3.73 12.23
C GLU A 87 -7.34 4.76 11.25
N ASN A 88 -8.63 4.67 10.93
CA ASN A 88 -9.28 5.51 9.92
C ASN A 88 -8.55 5.45 8.56
N ILE A 89 -8.02 6.60 8.10
CA ILE A 89 -7.24 6.70 6.87
C ILE A 89 -5.76 6.31 7.04
N TYR A 90 -5.34 5.88 8.23
CA TYR A 90 -3.94 5.57 8.52
C TYR A 90 -3.73 4.06 8.67
N TYR A 91 -2.50 3.63 8.39
CA TYR A 91 -2.06 2.25 8.52
C TYR A 91 -0.62 2.17 9.06
N ARG A 92 -0.18 0.98 9.40
CA ARG A 92 1.19 0.70 9.84
C ARG A 92 1.82 -0.39 8.98
N SER A 93 3.12 -0.51 9.07
CA SER A 93 3.82 -1.73 8.68
C SER A 93 4.18 -2.53 9.93
N VAL A 94 4.11 -3.85 9.83
CA VAL A 94 4.62 -4.76 10.83
C VAL A 94 6.05 -5.15 10.47
N LEU A 95 6.95 -5.21 11.46
CA LEU A 95 8.32 -5.69 11.27
C LEU A 95 8.35 -7.20 11.46
N VAL A 96 8.66 -7.91 10.38
CA VAL A 96 8.61 -9.38 10.31
C VAL A 96 10.01 -9.96 10.26
N VAL A 97 10.24 -10.95 11.08
CA VAL A 97 11.49 -11.71 11.20
C VAL A 97 11.19 -13.20 11.22
N ARG A 98 12.20 -14.06 11.22
CA ARG A 98 12.03 -15.48 11.51
C ARG A 98 11.64 -15.71 12.98
N GLU A 99 10.90 -16.77 13.26
CA GLU A 99 10.42 -17.13 14.61
C GLU A 99 11.56 -17.24 15.64
N GLU A 100 12.74 -17.68 15.22
CA GLU A 100 13.95 -17.78 16.06
C GLU A 100 14.44 -16.42 16.58
N ASP A 101 14.16 -15.34 15.82
CA ASP A 101 14.56 -13.97 16.15
C ASP A 101 13.45 -13.17 16.89
N LYS A 102 12.32 -13.79 17.25
CA LYS A 102 11.14 -13.10 17.80
C LYS A 102 11.36 -12.36 19.13
N GLN A 103 12.40 -12.68 19.86
CA GLN A 103 12.75 -12.01 21.12
C GLN A 103 13.68 -10.81 20.92
N GLN A 104 14.13 -10.56 19.69
CA GLN A 104 15.00 -9.44 19.37
C GLN A 104 14.20 -8.15 19.21
N THR A 105 14.83 -7.03 19.50
CA THR A 105 14.29 -5.69 19.22
C THR A 105 14.72 -5.24 17.83
N PHE A 106 14.06 -4.21 17.29
CA PHE A 106 14.45 -3.65 15.99
C PHE A 106 15.93 -3.20 15.97
N ALA A 107 16.43 -2.66 17.09
CA ALA A 107 17.83 -2.21 17.21
C ALA A 107 18.87 -3.34 17.04
N ASP A 108 18.51 -4.57 17.38
CA ASP A 108 19.39 -5.75 17.26
C ASP A 108 19.62 -6.19 15.80
N PHE A 109 18.83 -5.65 14.87
CA PHE A 109 19.01 -5.88 13.43
C PHE A 109 20.02 -4.94 12.78
N ARG A 110 20.71 -4.12 13.56
CA ARG A 110 21.84 -3.33 13.06
C ARG A 110 22.92 -4.24 12.47
N GLY A 111 23.36 -3.90 11.25
CA GLY A 111 24.36 -4.67 10.51
C GLY A 111 23.84 -5.96 9.86
N ARG A 112 22.55 -6.29 10.03
CA ARG A 112 21.90 -7.41 9.33
C ARG A 112 21.35 -7.00 7.97
N ALA A 113 20.83 -7.95 7.20
CA ALA A 113 20.23 -7.72 5.88
C ALA A 113 18.74 -7.41 6.02
N VAL A 114 18.28 -6.37 5.33
CA VAL A 114 16.84 -6.04 5.23
C VAL A 114 16.28 -6.41 3.86
N VAL A 115 15.04 -6.90 3.83
CA VAL A 115 14.29 -7.15 2.61
C VAL A 115 13.24 -6.06 2.42
N CYS A 116 13.20 -5.46 1.24
CA CYS A 116 12.22 -4.44 0.86
C CYS A 116 11.55 -4.84 -0.45
N ASN A 117 10.26 -4.55 -0.59
CA ASN A 117 9.57 -4.85 -1.84
C ASN A 117 10.01 -3.93 -3.00
N SER A 118 10.26 -2.64 -2.75
CA SER A 118 10.68 -1.66 -3.76
C SER A 118 11.22 -0.41 -3.07
N THR A 119 12.13 0.33 -3.71
CA THR A 119 12.70 1.59 -3.20
C THR A 119 11.71 2.75 -3.17
N ASP A 120 10.61 2.66 -3.91
CA ASP A 120 9.50 3.62 -3.93
C ASP A 120 8.30 3.20 -3.06
N SER A 121 8.43 2.09 -2.32
CA SER A 121 7.41 1.64 -1.38
C SER A 121 7.39 2.48 -0.11
N GLN A 122 6.19 2.95 0.28
CA GLN A 122 6.00 3.58 1.59
C GLN A 122 6.14 2.56 2.71
N SER A 123 5.41 1.44 2.64
CA SER A 123 5.31 0.45 3.71
C SER A 123 6.53 -0.45 3.85
N GLY A 124 7.27 -0.68 2.77
CA GLY A 124 8.41 -1.60 2.78
C GLY A 124 9.78 -0.93 2.82
N TYR A 125 9.89 0.36 2.44
CA TYR A 125 11.18 1.05 2.34
C TYR A 125 11.19 2.40 3.07
N ASN A 126 10.32 3.35 2.70
CA ASN A 126 10.33 4.70 3.26
C ASN A 126 10.05 4.70 4.77
N VAL A 127 9.18 3.81 5.25
CA VAL A 127 8.91 3.63 6.67
C VAL A 127 10.13 3.12 7.44
N LEU A 128 10.91 2.21 6.84
CA LEU A 128 12.18 1.75 7.44
C LEU A 128 13.19 2.88 7.50
N MET A 129 13.31 3.71 6.46
CA MET A 129 14.12 4.93 6.52
C MET A 129 13.74 5.80 7.73
N LYS A 130 12.44 6.01 7.98
CA LYS A 130 11.95 6.73 9.16
C LYS A 130 12.39 6.06 10.45
N MET A 131 12.28 4.74 10.54
CA MET A 131 12.56 3.99 11.77
C MET A 131 14.07 3.90 12.08
N VAL A 132 14.92 3.75 11.07
CA VAL A 132 16.38 3.70 11.27
C VAL A 132 17.01 5.06 11.54
N THR A 133 16.37 6.16 11.13
CA THR A 133 16.90 7.53 11.27
C THR A 133 17.40 7.85 12.70
N PRO A 134 16.63 7.62 13.78
CA PRO A 134 17.09 7.88 15.14
C PRO A 134 18.16 6.88 15.63
N LEU A 135 18.34 5.77 14.94
CA LEU A 135 19.27 4.69 15.29
C LEU A 135 20.55 4.72 14.45
N ALA A 136 20.71 5.69 13.56
CA ALA A 136 21.83 5.75 12.64
C ALA A 136 23.18 5.90 13.32
N ILE A 137 24.18 5.16 12.80
CA ILE A 137 25.60 5.43 13.07
C ILE A 137 26.26 5.70 11.72
N ASN A 138 26.76 6.92 11.53
CA ASN A 138 27.39 7.35 10.26
C ASN A 138 26.50 7.10 9.01
N GLY A 139 25.18 7.37 9.14
CA GLY A 139 24.23 7.21 8.05
C GLY A 139 23.96 5.76 7.63
N ARG A 140 24.26 4.79 8.47
CA ARG A 140 24.05 3.35 8.21
C ARG A 140 23.35 2.66 9.37
N PHE A 141 22.50 1.69 9.03
CA PHE A 141 21.88 0.78 9.98
C PHE A 141 21.97 -0.67 9.50
N PHE A 142 21.47 -0.98 8.31
CA PHE A 142 21.59 -2.31 7.71
C PHE A 142 22.91 -2.48 6.94
N SER A 143 23.38 -3.72 6.82
CA SER A 143 24.57 -4.06 6.02
C SER A 143 24.24 -4.17 4.53
N ARG A 144 23.02 -4.63 4.21
CA ARG A 144 22.57 -4.95 2.85
C ARG A 144 21.06 -4.78 2.73
N VAL A 145 20.62 -4.32 1.56
CA VAL A 145 19.20 -4.27 1.16
C VAL A 145 18.97 -5.27 0.04
N VAL A 146 17.97 -6.14 0.21
CA VAL A 146 17.48 -7.07 -0.81
C VAL A 146 16.17 -6.52 -1.36
N LEU A 147 16.05 -6.34 -2.66
CA LEU A 147 14.81 -5.90 -3.32
C LEU A 147 14.06 -7.13 -3.84
N SER A 148 12.89 -7.39 -3.30
CA SER A 148 12.11 -8.60 -3.57
C SER A 148 11.02 -8.43 -4.64
N GLY A 149 10.58 -7.20 -4.90
CA GLY A 149 9.51 -6.90 -5.87
C GLY A 149 8.09 -6.87 -5.26
N SER A 150 7.81 -7.57 -4.15
CA SER A 150 6.50 -7.57 -3.50
C SER A 150 6.59 -7.91 -2.02
N HIS A 151 5.57 -7.53 -1.22
CA HIS A 151 5.50 -7.93 0.19
C HIS A 151 5.45 -9.46 0.39
N ARG A 152 4.73 -10.17 -0.50
CA ARG A 152 4.70 -11.64 -0.50
C ARG A 152 6.10 -12.23 -0.68
N GLN A 153 6.85 -11.72 -1.65
CA GLN A 153 8.23 -12.16 -1.89
C GLN A 153 9.16 -11.75 -0.75
N SER A 154 8.96 -10.56 -0.14
CA SER A 154 9.73 -10.16 1.04
C SER A 154 9.57 -11.15 2.20
N LEU A 155 8.35 -11.62 2.46
CA LEU A 155 8.09 -12.63 3.48
C LEU A 155 8.77 -13.96 3.15
N HIS A 156 8.68 -14.41 1.90
CA HIS A 156 9.38 -15.60 1.42
C HIS A 156 10.89 -15.47 1.61
N ASP A 157 11.47 -14.34 1.26
CA ASP A 157 12.90 -14.09 1.34
C ASP A 157 13.41 -14.05 2.79
N VAL A 158 12.65 -13.46 3.74
CA VAL A 158 12.95 -13.52 5.18
C VAL A 158 12.86 -14.95 5.68
N LYS A 159 11.78 -15.67 5.34
CA LYS A 159 11.57 -17.07 5.74
C LYS A 159 12.72 -17.99 5.34
N HIS A 160 13.29 -17.77 4.15
CA HIS A 160 14.36 -18.61 3.59
C HIS A 160 15.77 -18.02 3.76
N GLY A 161 15.93 -16.96 4.57
CA GLY A 161 17.23 -16.41 4.95
C GLY A 161 17.94 -15.56 3.89
N ALA A 162 17.23 -15.09 2.85
CA ALA A 162 17.79 -14.11 1.90
C ALA A 162 18.01 -12.73 2.55
N GLY A 163 17.24 -12.44 3.61
CA GLY A 163 17.44 -11.34 4.54
C GLY A 163 16.89 -11.69 5.91
N ASP A 164 17.03 -10.79 6.86
CA ASP A 164 16.74 -11.07 8.27
C ASP A 164 15.45 -10.42 8.77
N ILE A 165 15.05 -9.32 8.16
CA ILE A 165 13.90 -8.52 8.56
C ILE A 165 13.24 -7.86 7.33
N ALA A 166 11.93 -7.70 7.37
CA ALA A 166 11.17 -6.91 6.39
C ALA A 166 10.07 -6.08 7.07
N ALA A 167 9.74 -4.93 6.49
CA ALA A 167 8.54 -4.19 6.84
C ALA A 167 7.41 -4.56 5.87
N ILE A 168 6.31 -5.04 6.41
CA ILE A 168 5.16 -5.54 5.66
C ILE A 168 3.94 -4.70 5.99
N ASP A 169 3.24 -4.23 4.98
CA ASP A 169 1.95 -3.55 5.12
C ASP A 169 0.98 -4.40 5.96
N CYS A 170 0.37 -3.82 6.99
CA CYS A 170 -0.47 -4.56 7.92
C CYS A 170 -1.75 -5.13 7.25
N VAL A 171 -2.28 -4.48 6.21
CA VAL A 171 -3.41 -5.00 5.43
C VAL A 171 -2.98 -6.20 4.60
N THR A 172 -1.83 -6.10 3.94
CA THR A 172 -1.23 -7.24 3.21
C THR A 172 -0.98 -8.42 4.14
N TRP A 173 -0.42 -8.20 5.34
CA TRP A 173 -0.23 -9.25 6.34
C TRP A 173 -1.55 -9.93 6.71
N ALA A 174 -2.59 -9.15 7.05
CA ALA A 174 -3.90 -9.67 7.44
C ALA A 174 -4.59 -10.44 6.30
N LEU A 175 -4.47 -9.97 5.05
CA LEU A 175 -4.99 -10.68 3.88
C LEU A 175 -4.22 -11.99 3.61
N LEU A 176 -2.90 -12.00 3.77
CA LEU A 176 -2.11 -13.23 3.66
C LEU A 176 -2.44 -14.22 4.78
N GLN A 177 -2.65 -13.75 6.00
CA GLN A 177 -3.09 -14.60 7.11
C GLN A 177 -4.43 -15.28 6.82
N ARG A 178 -5.32 -14.63 6.07
CA ARG A 178 -6.61 -15.17 5.66
C ARG A 178 -6.50 -16.16 4.49
N HIS A 179 -5.68 -15.86 3.48
CA HIS A 179 -5.68 -16.54 2.17
C HIS A 179 -4.48 -17.46 1.93
N ASP A 180 -3.37 -17.25 2.64
CA ASP A 180 -2.14 -18.05 2.52
C ASP A 180 -1.38 -18.09 3.86
N PRO A 181 -2.00 -18.64 4.93
CA PRO A 181 -1.38 -18.65 6.26
C PRO A 181 -0.07 -19.43 6.29
N THR A 182 0.12 -20.42 5.43
CA THR A 182 1.34 -21.25 5.38
C THR A 182 2.57 -20.44 4.98
N LEU A 183 2.41 -19.35 4.24
CA LEU A 183 3.51 -18.43 3.96
C LEU A 183 4.07 -17.81 5.25
N LEU A 184 3.20 -17.59 6.23
CA LEU A 184 3.54 -16.92 7.50
C LEU A 184 4.09 -17.88 8.56
N ASP A 185 4.03 -19.19 8.34
CA ASP A 185 4.58 -20.19 9.26
C ASP A 185 6.09 -19.98 9.45
N GLY A 186 6.55 -19.95 10.72
CA GLY A 186 7.93 -19.71 11.07
C GLY A 186 8.38 -18.24 10.97
N LEU A 187 7.43 -17.31 10.80
CA LEU A 187 7.64 -15.86 10.86
C LEU A 187 6.99 -15.27 12.11
N ALA A 188 7.58 -14.21 12.64
CA ALA A 188 7.08 -13.48 13.80
C ALA A 188 7.09 -11.97 13.55
N ILE A 189 6.13 -11.26 14.15
CA ILE A 189 6.12 -9.79 14.23
C ILE A 189 6.84 -9.40 15.52
N ILE A 190 7.83 -8.52 15.41
CA ILE A 190 8.57 -7.99 16.56
C ILE A 190 8.24 -6.55 16.91
N ASP A 191 7.72 -5.78 15.96
CA ASP A 191 7.42 -4.35 16.17
C ASP A 191 6.46 -3.82 15.09
N GLN A 192 6.02 -2.58 15.26
CA GLN A 192 5.18 -1.87 14.30
C GLN A 192 5.75 -0.48 14.00
N SER A 193 5.56 -0.04 12.77
CA SER A 193 5.95 1.30 12.37
C SER A 193 5.06 2.39 12.98
N PRO A 194 5.50 3.66 12.95
CA PRO A 194 4.59 4.80 13.10
C PRO A 194 3.45 4.74 12.06
N LEU A 195 2.32 5.39 12.39
CA LEU A 195 1.20 5.56 11.47
C LEU A 195 1.61 6.39 10.24
N ALA A 196 1.22 5.93 9.07
CA ALA A 196 1.33 6.62 7.81
C ALA A 196 -0.05 6.75 7.15
N PRO A 197 -0.31 7.74 6.29
CA PRO A 197 -1.51 7.78 5.50
C PRO A 197 -1.63 6.53 4.63
N GLY A 198 -2.82 5.94 4.60
CA GLY A 198 -3.14 4.72 3.85
C GLY A 198 -3.07 4.95 2.33
N LEU A 199 -3.31 3.88 1.59
CA LEU A 199 -3.17 3.89 0.13
C LEU A 199 -4.22 4.80 -0.52
N PRO A 200 -3.82 5.87 -1.22
CA PRO A 200 -4.76 6.78 -1.84
C PRO A 200 -5.42 6.17 -3.08
N LEU A 201 -6.69 6.48 -3.28
CA LEU A 201 -7.40 6.30 -4.52
C LEU A 201 -7.20 7.54 -5.38
N ILE A 202 -6.81 7.34 -6.63
CA ILE A 202 -6.43 8.41 -7.56
C ILE A 202 -7.20 8.31 -8.88
N THR A 203 -7.29 9.43 -9.57
CA THR A 203 -7.80 9.58 -10.93
C THR A 203 -6.87 10.47 -11.75
N ALA A 204 -7.05 10.54 -13.07
CA ALA A 204 -6.25 11.39 -13.93
C ALA A 204 -6.27 12.87 -13.50
N GLY A 205 -5.22 13.62 -13.82
CA GLY A 205 -5.08 15.04 -13.47
C GLY A 205 -6.19 15.93 -14.04
N GLU A 206 -6.62 15.65 -15.27
CA GLU A 206 -7.65 16.40 -16.00
C GLU A 206 -9.09 15.95 -15.66
N THR A 207 -9.29 15.08 -14.68
CA THR A 207 -10.63 14.66 -14.24
C THR A 207 -11.41 15.87 -13.75
N SER A 208 -12.61 16.11 -14.32
CA SER A 208 -13.45 17.24 -13.96
C SER A 208 -13.96 17.15 -12.51
N ALA A 209 -14.32 18.29 -11.93
CA ALA A 209 -14.89 18.33 -10.58
C ALA A 209 -16.16 17.47 -10.46
N ASP A 210 -17.02 17.48 -11.50
CA ASP A 210 -18.25 16.68 -11.54
C ASP A 210 -17.91 15.18 -11.56
N MET A 211 -16.95 14.76 -12.38
CA MET A 211 -16.51 13.37 -12.41
C MET A 211 -15.87 12.95 -11.08
N LEU A 212 -15.06 13.81 -10.47
CA LEU A 212 -14.49 13.54 -9.16
C LEU A 212 -15.58 13.34 -8.09
N ALA A 213 -16.64 14.15 -8.12
CA ALA A 213 -17.78 13.99 -7.23
C ALA A 213 -18.50 12.64 -7.46
N VAL A 214 -18.70 12.26 -8.72
CA VAL A 214 -19.29 10.95 -9.08
C VAL A 214 -18.46 9.77 -8.57
N LEU A 215 -17.13 9.83 -8.72
CA LEU A 215 -16.23 8.79 -8.20
C LEU A 215 -16.35 8.66 -6.67
N ARG A 216 -16.38 9.78 -5.95
CA ARG A 216 -16.52 9.82 -4.49
C ARG A 216 -17.85 9.25 -4.04
N GLU A 217 -18.96 9.67 -4.68
CA GLU A 217 -20.29 9.15 -4.39
C GLU A 217 -20.39 7.64 -4.61
N ALA A 218 -19.78 7.11 -5.69
CA ALA A 218 -19.72 5.68 -5.96
C ALA A 218 -19.00 4.94 -4.83
N LEU A 219 -17.86 5.46 -4.33
CA LEU A 219 -17.11 4.85 -3.24
C LEU A 219 -17.82 4.96 -1.89
N HIS A 220 -18.51 6.06 -1.61
CA HIS A 220 -19.39 6.16 -0.44
C HIS A 220 -20.54 5.12 -0.50
N THR A 221 -21.13 4.92 -1.67
CA THR A 221 -22.16 3.88 -1.86
C THR A 221 -21.58 2.48 -1.66
N LEU A 222 -20.39 2.21 -2.20
CA LEU A 222 -19.69 0.93 -2.03
C LEU A 222 -19.56 0.52 -0.56
N VAL A 223 -19.14 1.46 0.30
CA VAL A 223 -18.87 1.14 1.72
C VAL A 223 -20.12 1.21 2.61
N SER A 224 -21.20 1.81 2.16
CA SER A 224 -22.43 2.01 2.96
C SER A 224 -23.59 1.08 2.59
N ALA A 225 -23.70 0.67 1.32
CA ALA A 225 -24.80 -0.13 0.86
C ALA A 225 -24.64 -1.61 1.26
N ALA A 226 -25.73 -2.21 1.76
CA ALA A 226 -25.73 -3.57 2.27
C ALA A 226 -25.30 -4.62 1.23
N GLU A 227 -25.58 -4.39 -0.04
CA GLU A 227 -25.26 -5.31 -1.14
C GLU A 227 -23.74 -5.48 -1.37
N TYR A 228 -22.91 -4.52 -0.96
CA TYR A 228 -21.45 -4.58 -1.12
C TYR A 228 -20.69 -4.96 0.15
N ARG A 229 -21.42 -5.26 1.24
CA ARG A 229 -20.80 -5.56 2.56
C ARG A 229 -19.82 -6.73 2.48
N GLU A 230 -20.17 -7.79 1.78
CA GLU A 230 -19.32 -8.99 1.65
C GLU A 230 -18.05 -8.68 0.82
N VAL A 231 -18.19 -7.91 -0.26
CA VAL A 231 -17.07 -7.48 -1.10
C VAL A 231 -16.08 -6.63 -0.29
N CYS A 232 -16.59 -5.66 0.47
CA CYS A 232 -15.76 -4.83 1.34
C CYS A 232 -15.08 -5.65 2.45
N ALA A 233 -15.83 -6.54 3.11
CA ALA A 233 -15.31 -7.39 4.19
C ALA A 233 -14.23 -8.37 3.72
N ALA A 234 -14.33 -8.89 2.49
CA ALA A 234 -13.33 -9.77 1.90
C ALA A 234 -11.95 -9.11 1.79
N LEU A 235 -11.93 -7.80 1.50
CA LEU A 235 -10.71 -6.99 1.37
C LEU A 235 -10.42 -6.13 2.62
N LEU A 236 -11.12 -6.38 3.74
CA LEU A 236 -10.95 -5.63 5.00
C LEU A 236 -11.28 -4.13 4.85
N ILE A 237 -12.12 -3.73 3.90
CA ILE A 237 -12.56 -2.36 3.73
C ILE A 237 -13.71 -2.10 4.71
N GLY A 238 -13.53 -1.15 5.64
CA GLY A 238 -14.52 -0.76 6.64
C GLY A 238 -15.15 0.62 6.41
N GLY A 239 -14.62 1.40 5.48
CA GLY A 239 -15.12 2.74 5.20
C GLY A 239 -14.34 3.46 4.11
N PHE A 240 -14.72 4.70 3.83
CA PHE A 240 -14.08 5.59 2.87
C PHE A 240 -14.12 7.03 3.36
N SER A 241 -13.06 7.78 3.13
CA SER A 241 -13.01 9.24 3.33
C SER A 241 -12.46 9.93 2.11
N GLU A 242 -13.07 11.06 1.78
CA GLU A 242 -12.47 12.02 0.88
C GLU A 242 -11.27 12.66 1.55
N VAL A 243 -10.12 12.57 0.94
CA VAL A 243 -8.87 13.15 1.43
C VAL A 243 -8.19 13.95 0.34
N THR A 244 -7.34 14.88 0.76
CA THR A 244 -6.46 15.64 -0.14
C THR A 244 -5.05 15.06 -0.13
N ARG A 245 -4.12 15.68 -0.85
CA ARG A 245 -2.68 15.34 -0.77
C ARG A 245 -2.04 15.71 0.57
N GLN A 246 -2.66 16.60 1.34
CA GLN A 246 -2.04 17.18 2.54
C GLN A 246 -1.57 16.14 3.57
N PRO A 247 -2.33 15.09 3.94
CA PRO A 247 -1.83 14.07 4.88
C PRO A 247 -0.57 13.36 4.39
N TYR A 248 -0.41 13.21 3.07
CA TYR A 248 0.74 12.50 2.47
C TYR A 248 2.04 13.30 2.50
N SER A 249 2.01 14.62 2.80
CA SER A 249 3.22 15.43 2.98
C SER A 249 4.13 14.90 4.09
N GLN A 250 3.56 14.24 5.11
CA GLN A 250 4.29 13.54 6.17
C GLN A 250 5.37 12.59 5.63
N LEU A 251 5.13 11.97 4.49
CA LEU A 251 6.05 11.00 3.89
C LEU A 251 7.32 11.69 3.33
N LEU A 252 7.17 12.92 2.82
CA LEU A 252 8.30 13.76 2.41
C LEU A 252 9.09 14.26 3.63
N ASP A 253 8.41 14.58 4.73
CA ASP A 253 9.07 14.98 5.96
C ASP A 253 9.92 13.85 6.53
N TRP A 254 9.45 12.61 6.47
CA TRP A 254 10.22 11.43 6.85
C TRP A 254 11.47 11.27 6.01
N ARG A 255 11.33 11.40 4.68
CA ARG A 255 12.47 11.34 3.76
C ARG A 255 13.47 12.45 4.06
N LYS A 256 13.02 13.69 4.25
CA LYS A 256 13.86 14.83 4.55
C LYS A 256 14.62 14.65 5.87
N ALA A 257 13.95 14.15 6.93
CA ALA A 257 14.58 13.85 8.21
C ALA A 257 15.69 12.79 8.04
N ALA A 258 15.45 11.74 7.28
CA ALA A 258 16.45 10.71 7.00
C ALA A 258 17.66 11.28 6.24
N GLN A 259 17.42 12.11 5.22
CA GLN A 259 18.49 12.77 4.46
C GLN A 259 19.32 13.70 5.36
N THR A 260 18.68 14.47 6.25
CA THR A 260 19.38 15.33 7.22
C THR A 260 20.23 14.53 8.20
N ALA A 261 19.81 13.30 8.54
CA ALA A 261 20.59 12.38 9.37
C ALA A 261 21.68 11.61 8.59
N GLY A 262 21.91 11.95 7.33
CA GLY A 262 22.96 11.37 6.48
C GLY A 262 22.56 10.09 5.74
N PHE A 263 21.26 9.68 5.78
CA PHE A 263 20.78 8.59 4.95
C PHE A 263 20.41 9.09 3.55
N THR A 264 21.02 8.52 2.53
CA THR A 264 20.58 8.65 1.12
C THR A 264 19.80 7.41 0.66
N ARG A 265 20.00 6.30 1.37
CA ARG A 265 19.37 4.98 1.17
C ARG A 265 19.45 4.19 2.48
N LEU A 266 18.62 3.12 2.59
CA LEU A 266 18.73 2.14 3.68
C LEU A 266 20.09 1.45 3.70
#